data_74d5dc135d60e21f1ae3d2fbc0bf8fca
#
_entry.id   74d5dc135d60e21f1ae3d2fbc0bf8fca
#
_cell.length_a   1.000
_cell.length_b   1.000
_cell.length_c   1.000
_cell.angle_alpha   90.00
_cell.angle_beta   90.00
_cell.angle_gamma   90.00
#
_symmetry.space_group_name_H-M   'P 1'
#
loop_
_entity.id
_entity.type
_entity.pdbx_description
1 polymer ?
#
loop_
_entity_poly.entity_id
_entity_poly.type
_entity_poly.pdbx_seq_one_letter_code
_entity_poly.pdbx_strand_id
1 'polypeptide(L)'
;YQEAYRVLDIDNIYSIFKPPFDTLLPKYYANNSDKTLDDLDKIMPKIPAEVVVDSLVHVYKTTPNFPFTQRLKENSLVDWKPQAPVQLCFCKGDREVNYKNSEVAYNNMKALGVTKIKLNNLSDYLDHNTCAVFAVMATKYYFDRFRDNGDNPEMKDVPKFKKALANVIKK
;
A
#
# COMPACT_ATOMS: atom_id res chain seq x y z
N TYR A 1 9.50 10.69 6.85
CA TYR A 1 10.49 11.15 5.88
C TYR A 1 11.15 12.45 6.30
N GLN A 2 10.37 13.51 6.56
CA GLN A 2 10.94 14.79 6.98
C GLN A 2 11.79 14.66 8.24
N GLU A 3 11.28 13.98 9.27
CA GLU A 3 12.00 13.75 10.53
C GLU A 3 13.29 12.96 10.34
N ALA A 4 13.24 11.92 9.47
CA ALA A 4 14.38 11.05 9.25
C ALA A 4 15.44 11.67 8.33
N TYR A 5 15.03 12.42 7.30
CA TYR A 5 15.92 12.86 6.22
C TYR A 5 16.01 14.38 6.06
N ARG A 6 15.20 15.14 6.77
CA ARG A 6 15.13 16.62 6.69
C ARG A 6 15.13 17.13 5.26
N VAL A 7 14.33 16.48 4.40
CA VAL A 7 14.29 16.77 2.96
C VAL A 7 13.62 18.09 2.61
N LEU A 8 12.84 18.62 3.54
CA LEU A 8 12.27 19.96 3.47
C LEU A 8 13.01 20.79 4.52
N ASP A 9 13.49 21.96 4.14
CA ASP A 9 14.15 22.88 5.08
C ASP A 9 13.10 23.63 5.91
N ILE A 10 12.49 22.90 6.85
CA ILE A 10 11.44 23.40 7.75
C ILE A 10 11.69 22.89 9.17
N ASP A 11 11.50 23.77 10.14
CA ASP A 11 11.65 23.44 11.57
C ASP A 11 10.42 22.72 12.14
N ASN A 12 9.25 23.03 11.60
CA ASN A 12 7.99 22.44 12.04
C ASN A 12 7.28 21.72 10.89
N ILE A 13 7.27 20.38 10.95
CA ILE A 13 6.62 19.54 9.94
C ILE A 13 5.13 19.89 9.75
N TYR A 14 4.45 20.37 10.77
CA TYR A 14 3.04 20.69 10.69
C TYR A 14 2.76 21.95 9.86
N SER A 15 3.77 22.80 9.59
CA SER A 15 3.63 23.99 8.73
C SER A 15 3.33 23.68 7.27
N ILE A 16 3.53 22.42 6.84
CA ILE A 16 3.17 21.99 5.48
C ILE A 16 1.69 21.65 5.31
N PHE A 17 0.92 21.64 6.40
CA PHE A 17 -0.50 21.32 6.35
C PHE A 17 -1.36 22.59 6.34
N LYS A 18 -2.48 22.51 5.63
CA LYS A 18 -3.51 23.54 5.63
C LYS A 18 -4.29 23.54 6.96
N PRO A 19 -4.80 24.69 7.39
CA PRO A 19 -5.82 24.69 8.46
C PRO A 19 -7.04 23.84 8.07
N PRO A 20 -7.63 23.07 8.99
CA PRO A 20 -7.26 22.98 10.41
C PRO A 20 -6.21 21.90 10.72
N PHE A 21 -5.64 21.21 9.73
CA PHE A 21 -4.76 20.05 9.92
C PHE A 21 -3.41 20.39 10.56
N ASP A 22 -2.91 21.60 10.34
CA ASP A 22 -1.71 22.15 10.99
C ASP A 22 -1.79 22.15 12.52
N THR A 23 -3.00 22.30 13.06
CA THR A 23 -3.27 22.33 14.50
C THR A 23 -3.91 21.04 15.04
N LEU A 24 -4.61 20.29 14.17
CA LEU A 24 -5.23 19.02 14.55
C LEU A 24 -4.21 17.88 14.63
N LEU A 25 -3.36 17.73 13.61
CA LEU A 25 -2.40 16.61 13.53
C LEU A 25 -1.47 16.54 14.75
N PRO A 26 -0.89 17.64 15.29
CA PRO A 26 -0.10 17.57 16.51
C PRO A 26 -0.84 16.95 17.69
N LYS A 27 -2.16 17.16 17.79
CA LYS A 27 -2.98 16.61 18.88
C LYS A 27 -3.18 15.11 18.76
N TYR A 28 -3.31 14.59 17.53
CA TYR A 28 -3.44 13.15 17.27
C TYR A 28 -2.13 12.40 17.49
N TYR A 29 -1.00 13.03 17.19
CA TYR A 29 0.33 12.41 17.32
C TYR A 29 1.03 12.75 18.65
N ALA A 30 0.38 13.42 19.57
CA ALA A 30 0.92 13.63 20.91
C ALA A 30 1.03 12.29 21.67
N ASN A 31 2.12 12.10 22.43
CA ASN A 31 2.39 10.85 23.16
C ASN A 31 1.29 10.47 24.16
N ASN A 32 0.51 11.43 24.62
CA ASN A 32 -0.60 11.26 25.57
C ASN A 32 -1.97 11.52 24.92
N SER A 33 -2.07 11.39 23.61
CA SER A 33 -3.32 11.55 22.89
C SER A 33 -4.30 10.43 23.25
N ASP A 34 -5.55 10.79 23.50
CA ASP A 34 -6.69 9.89 23.65
C ASP A 34 -7.32 9.54 22.28
N LYS A 35 -6.78 10.12 21.19
CA LYS A 35 -7.24 9.94 19.81
C LYS A 35 -6.64 8.71 19.18
N THR A 36 -7.44 8.06 18.36
CA THR A 36 -7.04 6.87 17.58
C THR A 36 -6.80 7.23 16.11
N LEU A 37 -6.17 6.33 15.35
CA LEU A 37 -6.07 6.47 13.90
C LEU A 37 -7.44 6.44 13.23
N ASP A 38 -8.39 5.66 13.74
CA ASP A 38 -9.78 5.63 13.25
C ASP A 38 -10.49 6.99 13.41
N ASP A 39 -10.16 7.73 14.48
CA ASP A 39 -10.69 9.08 14.65
C ASP A 39 -10.07 10.06 13.67
N LEU A 40 -8.78 9.89 13.35
CA LEU A 40 -8.09 10.66 12.34
C LEU A 40 -8.69 10.43 10.95
N ASP A 41 -8.92 9.17 10.58
CA ASP A 41 -9.48 8.80 9.27
C ASP A 41 -10.87 9.38 9.01
N LYS A 42 -11.67 9.59 10.06
CA LYS A 42 -13.00 10.23 9.95
C LYS A 42 -12.93 11.69 9.52
N ILE A 43 -11.85 12.39 9.85
CA ILE A 43 -11.69 13.83 9.60
C ILE A 43 -10.74 14.14 8.45
N MET A 44 -9.91 13.19 8.04
CA MET A 44 -8.94 13.41 6.96
C MET A 44 -9.60 13.33 5.59
N PRO A 45 -9.33 14.28 4.68
CA PRO A 45 -9.68 14.15 3.28
C PRO A 45 -8.99 12.95 2.64
N LYS A 46 -9.68 12.33 1.68
CA LYS A 46 -9.13 11.17 0.96
C LYS A 46 -8.07 11.55 -0.07
N ILE A 47 -7.95 12.82 -0.39
CA ILE A 47 -6.98 13.36 -1.36
C ILE A 47 -5.89 14.10 -0.58
N PRO A 48 -4.65 13.58 -0.51
CA PRO A 48 -3.58 14.20 0.26
C PRO A 48 -3.30 15.67 -0.11
N ALA A 49 -3.52 16.06 -1.37
CA ALA A 49 -3.35 17.45 -1.82
C ALA A 49 -4.34 18.44 -1.18
N GLU A 50 -5.44 17.95 -0.61
CA GLU A 50 -6.40 18.82 0.13
C GLU A 50 -5.91 19.15 1.54
N VAL A 51 -4.98 18.37 2.06
CA VAL A 51 -4.40 18.51 3.40
C VAL A 51 -3.15 19.38 3.40
N VAL A 52 -2.37 19.29 2.32
CA VAL A 52 -1.06 19.94 2.19
C VAL A 52 -1.20 21.33 1.57
N VAL A 53 -0.34 22.27 1.99
CA VAL A 53 -0.32 23.64 1.43
C VAL A 53 -0.08 23.64 -0.08
N ASP A 54 -0.77 24.52 -0.79
CA ASP A 54 -0.74 24.56 -2.26
C ASP A 54 0.66 24.83 -2.84
N SER A 55 1.48 25.58 -2.12
CA SER A 55 2.88 25.84 -2.50
C SER A 55 3.70 24.55 -2.58
N LEU A 56 3.56 23.66 -1.60
CA LEU A 56 4.27 22.37 -1.61
C LEU A 56 3.74 21.45 -2.71
N VAL A 57 2.42 21.42 -2.91
CA VAL A 57 1.80 20.66 -4.01
C VAL A 57 2.31 21.17 -5.38
N HIS A 58 2.44 22.49 -5.54
CA HIS A 58 2.97 23.09 -6.75
C HIS A 58 4.44 22.68 -6.99
N VAL A 59 5.32 22.83 -5.99
CA VAL A 59 6.73 22.44 -6.08
C VAL A 59 6.87 20.95 -6.38
N TYR A 60 6.11 20.10 -5.73
CA TYR A 60 6.09 18.64 -5.99
C TYR A 60 5.77 18.32 -7.46
N LYS A 61 4.82 19.04 -8.07
CA LYS A 61 4.39 18.82 -9.46
C LYS A 61 5.33 19.40 -10.51
N THR A 62 6.01 20.50 -10.19
CA THR A 62 6.74 21.31 -11.18
C THR A 62 8.25 21.23 -11.08
N THR A 63 8.80 20.69 -9.96
CA THR A 63 10.24 20.60 -9.75
C THR A 63 10.73 19.16 -9.98
N PRO A 64 11.40 18.86 -11.12
CA PRO A 64 11.77 17.49 -11.49
C PRO A 64 12.64 16.76 -10.46
N ASN A 65 13.54 17.49 -9.80
CA ASN A 65 14.49 16.97 -8.84
C ASN A 65 14.17 17.42 -7.40
N PHE A 66 12.91 17.62 -7.09
CA PHE A 66 12.51 17.97 -5.73
C PHE A 66 13.00 16.89 -4.74
N PRO A 67 13.74 17.25 -3.67
CA PRO A 67 14.38 16.28 -2.78
C PRO A 67 13.44 15.24 -2.20
N PHE A 68 12.23 15.63 -1.84
CA PHE A 68 11.22 14.71 -1.33
C PHE A 68 10.83 13.64 -2.38
N THR A 69 10.67 14.04 -3.65
CA THR A 69 10.39 13.10 -4.75
C THR A 69 11.54 12.13 -4.97
N GLN A 70 12.78 12.58 -4.84
CA GLN A 70 13.96 11.72 -4.95
C GLN A 70 13.97 10.66 -3.84
N ARG A 71 13.72 11.06 -2.60
CA ARG A 71 13.64 10.11 -1.47
C ARG A 71 12.49 9.11 -1.60
N LEU A 72 11.35 9.53 -2.14
CA LEU A 72 10.26 8.59 -2.45
C LEU A 72 10.68 7.56 -3.51
N LYS A 73 11.40 7.98 -4.57
CA LYS A 73 11.92 7.08 -5.60
C LYS A 73 12.95 6.10 -5.03
N GLU A 74 13.89 6.56 -4.19
CA GLU A 74 14.89 5.71 -3.53
C GLU A 74 14.26 4.62 -2.64
N ASN A 75 13.07 4.88 -2.10
CA ASN A 75 12.30 3.93 -1.30
C ASN A 75 11.28 3.13 -2.10
N SER A 76 11.24 3.31 -3.41
CA SER A 76 10.38 2.48 -4.28
C SER A 76 11.01 1.09 -4.44
N LEU A 77 10.29 0.05 -4.01
CA LEU A 77 10.77 -1.33 -4.02
C LEU A 77 10.25 -2.12 -5.23
N VAL A 78 9.89 -1.44 -6.30
CA VAL A 78 9.32 -2.11 -7.49
C VAL A 78 10.37 -2.60 -8.49
N ASP A 79 11.61 -2.13 -8.38
CA ASP A 79 12.70 -2.37 -9.36
C ASP A 79 13.70 -3.42 -8.89
N TRP A 80 13.25 -4.47 -8.22
CA TRP A 80 14.12 -5.56 -7.78
C TRP A 80 13.66 -6.91 -8.33
N LYS A 81 14.61 -7.84 -8.47
CA LYS A 81 14.38 -9.20 -8.95
C LYS A 81 14.37 -10.18 -7.78
N PRO A 82 13.21 -10.60 -7.27
CA PRO A 82 13.13 -11.60 -6.21
C PRO A 82 13.69 -12.95 -6.67
N GLN A 83 14.43 -13.61 -5.77
CA GLN A 83 14.95 -14.97 -5.98
C GLN A 83 13.92 -16.03 -5.60
N ALA A 84 13.10 -15.75 -4.60
CA ALA A 84 12.03 -16.64 -4.15
C ALA A 84 10.74 -16.43 -4.96
N PRO A 85 9.81 -17.41 -4.96
CA PRO A 85 8.46 -17.21 -5.48
C PRO A 85 7.74 -16.08 -4.78
N VAL A 86 7.03 -15.24 -5.55
CA VAL A 86 6.30 -14.07 -5.05
C VAL A 86 4.83 -14.16 -5.42
N GLN A 87 3.94 -13.85 -4.48
CA GLN A 87 2.55 -13.55 -4.76
C GLN A 87 2.20 -12.15 -4.27
N LEU A 88 1.66 -11.32 -5.15
CA LEU A 88 1.12 -10.01 -4.86
C LEU A 88 -0.39 -10.13 -4.77
N CYS A 89 -0.93 -10.01 -3.55
CA CYS A 89 -2.37 -10.02 -3.29
C CYS A 89 -2.89 -8.60 -3.15
N PHE A 90 -4.06 -8.33 -3.72
CA PHE A 90 -4.74 -7.06 -3.59
C PHE A 90 -6.25 -7.21 -3.73
N CYS A 91 -6.98 -6.17 -3.35
CA CYS A 91 -8.39 -6.00 -3.66
C CYS A 91 -8.60 -4.64 -4.33
N LYS A 92 -9.44 -4.58 -5.38
CA LYS A 92 -9.72 -3.30 -6.06
C LYS A 92 -10.61 -2.37 -5.23
N GLY A 93 -11.38 -2.93 -4.30
CA GLY A 93 -12.18 -2.15 -3.35
C GLY A 93 -11.38 -1.51 -2.22
N ASP A 94 -10.10 -1.86 -2.07
CA ASP A 94 -9.19 -1.24 -1.10
C ASP A 94 -8.98 0.24 -1.45
N ARG A 95 -9.34 1.11 -0.50
CA ARG A 95 -9.22 2.57 -0.64
C ARG A 95 -8.01 3.15 0.07
N GLU A 96 -7.33 2.35 0.89
CA GLU A 96 -6.15 2.75 1.65
C GLU A 96 -4.88 2.48 0.83
N VAL A 97 -4.80 1.30 0.20
CA VAL A 97 -3.68 0.92 -0.65
C VAL A 97 -4.15 0.70 -2.09
N ASN A 98 -3.71 1.56 -2.99
CA ASN A 98 -4.09 1.47 -4.39
C ASN A 98 -3.55 0.18 -5.03
N TYR A 99 -4.43 -0.63 -5.57
CA TYR A 99 -4.11 -1.92 -6.21
C TYR A 99 -3.10 -1.80 -7.37
N LYS A 100 -3.03 -0.63 -8.01
CA LYS A 100 -2.05 -0.35 -9.08
C LYS A 100 -0.61 -0.48 -8.61
N ASN A 101 -0.32 -0.32 -7.32
CA ASN A 101 1.02 -0.57 -6.77
C ASN A 101 1.44 -2.02 -7.00
N SER A 102 0.52 -2.97 -6.81
CA SER A 102 0.78 -4.40 -7.06
C SER A 102 0.93 -4.70 -8.56
N GLU A 103 0.16 -4.03 -9.42
CA GLU A 103 0.27 -4.18 -10.88
C GLU A 103 1.62 -3.65 -11.39
N VAL A 104 2.06 -2.48 -10.92
CA VAL A 104 3.37 -1.90 -11.29
C VAL A 104 4.50 -2.82 -10.84
N ALA A 105 4.49 -3.26 -9.58
CA ALA A 105 5.50 -4.18 -9.05
C ALA A 105 5.54 -5.50 -9.84
N TYR A 106 4.38 -6.09 -10.14
CA TYR A 106 4.29 -7.30 -10.96
C TYR A 106 4.92 -7.12 -12.34
N ASN A 107 4.55 -6.04 -13.04
CA ASN A 107 5.03 -5.78 -14.39
C ASN A 107 6.55 -5.55 -14.42
N ASN A 108 7.08 -4.79 -13.46
CA ASN A 108 8.52 -4.56 -13.35
C ASN A 108 9.29 -5.86 -13.04
N MET A 109 8.82 -6.65 -12.08
CA MET A 109 9.43 -7.94 -11.76
C MET A 109 9.38 -8.91 -12.94
N LYS A 110 8.29 -8.92 -13.70
CA LYS A 110 8.18 -9.71 -14.96
C LYS A 110 9.19 -9.23 -16.02
N ALA A 111 9.33 -7.92 -16.19
CA ALA A 111 10.31 -7.33 -17.11
C ALA A 111 11.76 -7.69 -16.75
N LEU A 112 12.05 -7.82 -15.43
CA LEU A 112 13.34 -8.30 -14.91
C LEU A 112 13.52 -9.83 -15.03
N GLY A 113 12.59 -10.55 -15.68
CA GLY A 113 12.68 -11.98 -15.93
C GLY A 113 12.29 -12.87 -14.75
N VAL A 114 11.48 -12.37 -13.80
CA VAL A 114 10.94 -13.21 -12.72
C VAL A 114 9.86 -14.12 -13.29
N THR A 115 10.04 -15.42 -13.17
CA THR A 115 9.11 -16.44 -13.68
C THR A 115 8.11 -16.90 -12.63
N LYS A 116 8.55 -17.05 -11.37
CA LYS A 116 7.73 -17.52 -10.23
C LYS A 116 7.06 -16.35 -9.52
N ILE A 117 6.21 -15.63 -10.23
CA ILE A 117 5.43 -14.50 -9.68
C ILE A 117 3.96 -14.62 -10.04
N LYS A 118 3.08 -14.34 -9.10
CA LYS A 118 1.63 -14.34 -9.28
C LYS A 118 1.05 -12.99 -8.85
N LEU A 119 0.21 -12.42 -9.70
CA LEU A 119 -0.65 -11.28 -9.35
C LEU A 119 -2.05 -11.81 -9.04
N ASN A 120 -2.57 -11.53 -7.86
CA ASN A 120 -3.80 -12.14 -7.36
C ASN A 120 -4.80 -11.07 -6.86
N ASN A 121 -5.77 -10.73 -7.69
CA ASN A 121 -6.93 -9.96 -7.27
C ASN A 121 -7.89 -10.86 -6.49
N LEU A 122 -8.04 -10.62 -5.20
CA LEU A 122 -8.89 -11.40 -4.31
C LEU A 122 -10.36 -10.99 -4.41
N SER A 123 -10.61 -9.69 -4.62
CA SER A 123 -11.97 -9.13 -4.74
C SER A 123 -11.94 -7.74 -5.37
N ASP A 124 -13.00 -7.40 -6.09
CA ASP A 124 -13.21 -6.04 -6.59
C ASP A 124 -13.89 -5.11 -5.54
N TYR A 125 -14.36 -5.66 -4.41
CA TYR A 125 -15.24 -4.95 -3.48
C TYR A 125 -14.75 -4.89 -2.04
N LEU A 126 -13.82 -5.76 -1.63
CA LEU A 126 -13.35 -5.81 -0.24
C LEU A 126 -12.50 -4.58 0.10
N ASP A 127 -12.73 -4.05 1.30
CA ASP A 127 -11.91 -3.02 1.93
C ASP A 127 -10.54 -3.56 2.36
N HIS A 128 -9.67 -2.66 2.84
CA HIS A 128 -8.31 -2.96 3.23
C HIS A 128 -8.22 -4.08 4.27
N ASN A 129 -8.93 -3.93 5.38
CA ASN A 129 -8.84 -4.86 6.52
C ASN A 129 -9.38 -6.25 6.16
N THR A 130 -10.51 -6.31 5.49
CA THR A 130 -11.10 -7.57 5.03
C THR A 130 -10.23 -8.22 3.97
N CYS A 131 -9.68 -7.43 3.04
CA CYS A 131 -8.74 -7.92 2.02
C CYS A 131 -7.50 -8.57 2.65
N ALA A 132 -6.94 -7.98 3.71
CA ALA A 132 -5.77 -8.51 4.40
C ALA A 132 -5.99 -9.92 4.95
N VAL A 133 -7.16 -10.20 5.53
CA VAL A 133 -7.51 -11.55 6.03
C VAL A 133 -7.47 -12.58 4.89
N PHE A 134 -8.08 -12.27 3.76
CA PHE A 134 -8.08 -13.17 2.61
C PHE A 134 -6.70 -13.27 1.94
N ALA A 135 -5.90 -12.21 1.97
CA ALA A 135 -4.53 -12.23 1.48
C ALA A 135 -3.65 -13.19 2.27
N VAL A 136 -3.76 -13.21 3.61
CA VAL A 136 -3.04 -14.17 4.47
C VAL A 136 -3.39 -15.61 4.10
N MET A 137 -4.67 -15.94 3.93
CA MET A 137 -5.10 -17.26 3.53
C MET A 137 -4.60 -17.64 2.13
N ALA A 138 -4.71 -16.74 1.16
CA ALA A 138 -4.23 -16.97 -0.20
C ALA A 138 -2.70 -17.16 -0.23
N THR A 139 -1.97 -16.43 0.60
CA THR A 139 -0.52 -16.52 0.75
C THR A 139 -0.12 -17.88 1.31
N LYS A 140 -0.80 -18.34 2.35
CA LYS A 140 -0.56 -19.69 2.89
C LYS A 140 -0.67 -20.76 1.81
N TYR A 141 -1.77 -20.77 1.05
CA TYR A 141 -1.97 -21.74 -0.02
C TYR A 141 -0.93 -21.62 -1.15
N TYR A 142 -0.50 -20.40 -1.46
CA TYR A 142 0.53 -20.19 -2.44
C TYR A 142 1.87 -20.79 -2.01
N PHE A 143 2.31 -20.57 -0.78
CA PHE A 143 3.58 -21.08 -0.27
C PHE A 143 3.56 -22.57 0.04
N ASP A 144 2.42 -23.14 0.43
CA ASP A 144 2.28 -24.59 0.61
C ASP A 144 2.65 -25.37 -0.67
N ARG A 145 2.51 -24.77 -1.85
CA ARG A 145 2.94 -25.35 -3.13
C ARG A 145 4.44 -25.57 -3.24
N PHE A 146 5.22 -24.76 -2.53
CA PHE A 146 6.69 -24.81 -2.59
C PHE A 146 7.33 -25.49 -1.38
N ARG A 147 6.56 -25.78 -0.33
CA ARG A 147 7.07 -26.33 0.92
C ARG A 147 7.62 -27.75 0.76
N ASP A 148 6.95 -28.59 0.03
CA ASP A 148 7.16 -30.04 0.02
C ASP A 148 7.87 -30.55 -1.26
N ASN A 149 8.89 -29.89 -1.78
CA ASN A 149 9.74 -30.25 -2.93
C ASN A 149 9.56 -29.43 -4.22
N GLY A 150 9.24 -28.16 -4.13
CA GLY A 150 9.18 -27.27 -5.26
C GLY A 150 7.78 -27.14 -5.85
N ASP A 151 7.72 -26.63 -7.06
CA ASP A 151 6.48 -26.28 -7.74
C ASP A 151 5.59 -27.54 -7.93
N ASN A 152 4.55 -27.71 -7.12
CA ASN A 152 3.55 -28.76 -7.35
C ASN A 152 2.42 -28.20 -8.26
N PRO A 153 2.44 -28.50 -9.56
CA PRO A 153 1.46 -27.98 -10.52
C PRO A 153 0.04 -28.54 -10.27
N GLU A 154 -0.11 -29.60 -9.48
CA GLU A 154 -1.41 -30.23 -9.20
C GLU A 154 -2.20 -29.52 -8.09
N MET A 155 -1.59 -28.67 -7.27
CA MET A 155 -2.35 -27.78 -6.39
C MET A 155 -3.00 -26.66 -7.21
N LYS A 156 -4.03 -27.04 -7.95
CA LYS A 156 -4.96 -26.10 -8.60
C LYS A 156 -5.49 -25.12 -7.56
N ASP A 157 -5.61 -23.85 -7.93
CA ASP A 157 -6.27 -22.81 -7.13
C ASP A 157 -7.51 -23.40 -6.46
N VAL A 158 -7.52 -23.43 -5.13
CA VAL A 158 -8.50 -24.20 -4.37
C VAL A 158 -9.90 -23.73 -4.71
N PRO A 159 -10.71 -24.51 -5.44
CA PRO A 159 -12.07 -24.11 -5.83
C PRO A 159 -12.96 -23.80 -4.63
N LYS A 160 -12.65 -24.41 -3.47
CA LYS A 160 -13.35 -24.20 -2.19
C LYS A 160 -13.17 -22.80 -1.61
N PHE A 161 -11.99 -22.19 -1.81
CA PHE A 161 -11.73 -20.83 -1.31
C PHE A 161 -12.51 -19.77 -2.11
N LYS A 162 -12.53 -19.88 -3.43
CA LYS A 162 -13.35 -18.98 -4.29
C LYS A 162 -14.84 -19.13 -3.99
N LYS A 163 -15.34 -20.35 -3.68
CA LYS A 163 -16.72 -20.57 -3.25
C LYS A 163 -17.03 -19.98 -1.88
N ALA A 164 -16.13 -20.15 -0.90
CA ALA A 164 -16.30 -19.56 0.42
C ALA A 164 -16.31 -18.03 0.35
N LEU A 165 -15.39 -17.44 -0.42
CA LEU A 165 -15.31 -16.00 -0.65
C LEU A 165 -16.58 -15.46 -1.33
N ALA A 166 -17.07 -16.13 -2.36
CA ALA A 166 -18.31 -15.74 -3.06
C ALA A 166 -19.54 -15.79 -2.14
N ASN A 167 -19.57 -16.68 -1.15
CA ASN A 167 -20.68 -16.79 -0.19
C ASN A 167 -20.60 -15.70 0.91
N VAL A 168 -19.42 -15.18 1.23
CA VAL A 168 -19.25 -14.09 2.18
C VAL A 168 -19.60 -12.74 1.53
N ILE A 169 -19.28 -12.56 0.23
CA ILE A 169 -19.52 -11.31 -0.51
C ILE A 169 -20.99 -11.15 -0.94
N LYS A 170 -21.76 -12.23 -0.99
CA LYS A 170 -23.19 -12.19 -1.37
C LYS A 170 -24.15 -11.87 -0.21
N LYS A 171 -23.65 -11.68 0.99
CA LYS A 171 -24.40 -11.19 2.15
C LYS A 171 -24.09 -9.73 2.42
#